data_620a25c759847949e1f12213d602a327
#
_entry.id   620a25c759847949e1f12213d602a327
#
_cell.length_a   1.000
_cell.length_b   1.000
_cell.length_c   1.000
_cell.angle_alpha   90.00
_cell.angle_beta   90.00
_cell.angle_gamma   90.00
#
_symmetry.space_group_name_H-M   'P 1'
#
loop_
_entity.id
_entity.type
_entity.pdbx_description
1 polymer ?
#
loop_
_entity_poly.entity_id
_entity_poly.type
_entity_poly.pdbx_seq_one_letter_code
_entity_poly.pdbx_strand_id
1 'polypeptide(L)'
;MRQFIRHPSDVPIEVRVAAESDYVVRSGKNVGFGGLAFLSDKAVAPETFVGLRIPCLRPVFEVATARVAWCKNKGSRFAVGVQFLDADVAFRVRMVEQICHIEKYRRDAEILEGRKLTTEEAAREWIRLYGSGFPNP
;
A
#
# COMPACT_ATOMS: atom_id res chain seq x y z
N MET A 1 -13.53 -15.29 2.69
CA MET A 1 -14.30 -14.06 2.41
C MET A 1 -13.60 -12.86 3.08
N ARG A 2 -13.46 -11.77 2.36
CA ARG A 2 -12.89 -10.57 2.93
C ARG A 2 -13.94 -9.85 3.76
N GLN A 3 -13.55 -9.42 4.95
CA GLN A 3 -14.40 -8.63 5.81
C GLN A 3 -14.37 -7.14 5.47
N PHE A 4 -13.32 -6.71 4.77
CA PHE A 4 -13.07 -5.29 4.49
C PHE A 4 -12.92 -5.08 2.99
N ILE A 5 -13.34 -3.88 2.56
CA ILE A 5 -13.20 -3.47 1.16
C ILE A 5 -11.72 -3.29 0.83
N ARG A 6 -11.32 -3.72 -0.37
CA ARG A 6 -9.99 -3.52 -0.90
C ARG A 6 -10.04 -2.45 -1.98
N HIS A 7 -9.10 -1.50 -1.90
CA HIS A 7 -9.00 -0.38 -2.82
C HIS A 7 -7.82 -0.60 -3.75
N PRO A 8 -8.03 -0.69 -5.08
CA PRO A 8 -6.91 -0.88 -6.01
C PRO A 8 -5.94 0.28 -5.93
N SER A 9 -4.67 -0.02 -5.86
CA SER A 9 -3.59 0.97 -5.91
C SER A 9 -2.28 0.26 -6.18
N ASP A 10 -1.48 0.80 -7.10
CA ASP A 10 -0.14 0.30 -7.37
C ASP A 10 0.92 1.09 -6.60
N VAL A 11 0.53 1.68 -5.49
CA VAL A 11 1.45 2.43 -4.63
C VAL A 11 2.70 1.60 -4.32
N PRO A 12 3.90 2.20 -4.39
CA PRO A 12 5.12 1.47 -4.04
C PRO A 12 5.09 1.05 -2.57
N ILE A 13 5.36 -0.22 -2.34
CA ILE A 13 5.39 -0.83 -1.01
C ILE A 13 6.78 -1.42 -0.80
N GLU A 14 7.41 -1.10 0.31
CA GLU A 14 8.66 -1.73 0.70
C GLU A 14 8.37 -2.91 1.58
N VAL A 15 8.93 -4.07 1.24
CA VAL A 15 8.68 -5.34 1.91
C VAL A 15 9.99 -5.93 2.40
N ARG A 16 10.00 -6.38 3.66
CA ARG A 16 11.14 -7.08 4.25
C ARG A 16 10.67 -8.44 4.74
N VAL A 17 11.18 -9.51 4.10
CA VAL A 17 10.72 -10.87 4.40
C VAL A 17 11.36 -11.41 5.69
N ALA A 18 12.63 -11.11 5.93
CA ALA A 18 13.31 -11.52 7.16
C ALA A 18 13.79 -10.28 7.89
N ALA A 19 13.83 -10.35 9.23
CA ALA A 19 14.20 -9.19 10.05
C ALA A 19 15.58 -8.61 9.69
N GLU A 20 16.47 -9.44 9.21
CA GLU A 20 17.84 -9.04 8.85
C GLU A 20 17.99 -8.69 7.37
N SER A 21 16.92 -8.87 6.58
CA SER A 21 16.95 -8.56 5.17
C SER A 21 16.69 -7.08 4.94
N ASP A 22 17.14 -6.58 3.79
CA ASP A 22 16.79 -5.24 3.37
C ASP A 22 15.35 -5.19 2.87
N TYR A 23 14.77 -3.99 2.91
CA TYR A 23 13.49 -3.76 2.27
C TYR A 23 13.67 -3.76 0.76
N VAL A 24 12.70 -4.39 0.08
CA VAL A 24 12.67 -4.46 -1.39
C VAL A 24 11.39 -3.77 -1.85
N VAL A 25 11.50 -2.90 -2.85
CA VAL A 25 10.33 -2.18 -3.38
C VAL A 25 9.50 -3.13 -4.23
N ARG A 26 8.20 -3.19 -3.93
CA ARG A 26 7.22 -3.97 -4.70
C ARG A 26 6.10 -3.05 -5.15
N SER A 27 5.41 -3.42 -6.21
CA SER A 27 4.25 -2.69 -6.70
C SER A 27 3.02 -3.14 -5.92
N GLY A 28 2.29 -2.20 -5.34
CA GLY A 28 1.02 -2.50 -4.69
C GLY A 28 0.01 -3.03 -5.69
N LYS A 29 -0.96 -3.77 -5.19
CA LYS A 29 -2.10 -4.25 -5.97
C LYS A 29 -3.40 -3.69 -5.41
N ASN A 30 -3.56 -3.78 -4.11
CA ASN A 30 -4.70 -3.18 -3.41
C ASN A 30 -4.37 -2.99 -1.94
N VAL A 31 -5.10 -2.09 -1.29
CA VAL A 31 -4.96 -1.86 0.14
C VAL A 31 -6.35 -1.87 0.79
N GLY A 32 -6.41 -2.26 2.05
CA GLY A 32 -7.62 -2.23 2.83
C GLY A 32 -7.29 -2.03 4.31
N PHE A 33 -8.33 -1.97 5.11
CA PHE A 33 -8.20 -1.75 6.55
C PHE A 33 -7.42 -2.88 7.24
N GLY A 34 -7.63 -4.12 6.81
CA GLY A 34 -7.03 -5.29 7.47
C GLY A 34 -5.73 -5.78 6.86
N GLY A 35 -5.36 -5.28 5.69
CA GLY A 35 -4.17 -5.76 5.00
C GLY A 35 -4.03 -5.18 3.62
N LEU A 36 -3.07 -5.71 2.86
CA LEU A 36 -2.83 -5.26 1.50
C LEU A 36 -2.33 -6.43 0.65
N ALA A 37 -2.27 -6.21 -0.66
CA ALA A 37 -1.65 -7.15 -1.58
C ALA A 37 -0.63 -6.41 -2.44
N PHE A 38 0.42 -7.11 -2.82
CA PHE A 38 1.46 -6.58 -3.69
C PHE A 38 1.92 -7.65 -4.67
N LEU A 39 2.64 -7.21 -5.71
CA LEU A 39 3.23 -8.11 -6.70
C LEU A 39 4.69 -8.36 -6.35
N SER A 40 5.12 -9.60 -6.47
CA SER A 40 6.46 -10.02 -6.11
C SER A 40 7.06 -10.88 -7.22
N ASP A 41 8.36 -10.75 -7.44
CA ASP A 41 9.08 -11.62 -8.38
C ASP A 41 9.26 -13.01 -7.81
N LYS A 42 9.22 -13.15 -6.48
CA LYS A 42 9.45 -14.41 -5.79
C LYS A 42 8.21 -14.79 -5.01
N ALA A 43 7.97 -16.09 -4.91
CA ALA A 43 6.90 -16.61 -4.07
C ALA A 43 7.26 -16.35 -2.60
N VAL A 44 6.24 -16.08 -1.80
CA VAL A 44 6.37 -15.96 -0.34
C VAL A 44 5.38 -16.92 0.28
N ALA A 45 5.85 -17.85 1.08
CA ALA A 45 5.00 -18.88 1.66
C ALA A 45 3.95 -18.26 2.60
N PRO A 46 2.70 -18.77 2.59
CA PRO A 46 1.72 -18.39 3.61
C PRO A 46 2.27 -18.63 5.01
N GLU A 47 1.83 -17.83 5.96
CA GLU A 47 2.28 -17.81 7.35
C GLU A 47 3.66 -17.21 7.56
N THR A 48 4.34 -16.75 6.51
CA THR A 48 5.60 -15.99 6.65
C THR A 48 5.26 -14.61 7.23
N PHE A 49 6.10 -14.14 8.14
CA PHE A 49 5.97 -12.78 8.69
C PHE A 49 6.86 -11.83 7.90
N VAL A 50 6.32 -10.64 7.60
CA VAL A 50 7.01 -9.63 6.81
C VAL A 50 6.85 -8.27 7.46
N GLY A 51 7.82 -7.39 7.24
CA GLY A 51 7.69 -5.98 7.56
C GLY A 51 7.26 -5.22 6.31
N LEU A 52 6.49 -4.16 6.48
CA LEU A 52 5.94 -3.37 5.36
C LEU A 52 6.13 -1.89 5.63
N ARG A 53 6.39 -1.14 4.56
CA ARG A 53 6.37 0.32 4.60
C ARG A 53 5.74 0.85 3.32
N ILE A 54 4.97 1.93 3.45
CA ILE A 54 4.48 2.69 2.30
C ILE A 54 5.09 4.09 2.43
N PRO A 55 6.26 4.33 1.84
CA PRO A 55 7.04 5.53 2.13
C PRO A 55 6.46 6.81 1.56
N CYS A 56 5.59 6.73 0.54
CA CYS A 56 5.02 7.94 -0.05
C CYS A 56 3.89 8.55 0.77
N LEU A 57 3.44 7.89 1.84
CA LEU A 57 2.40 8.44 2.72
C LEU A 57 3.01 9.30 3.83
N ARG A 58 2.17 10.15 4.44
CA ARG A 58 2.60 11.01 5.55
C ARG A 58 1.58 10.95 6.70
N PRO A 59 1.96 10.50 7.88
CA PRO A 59 3.27 9.89 8.17
C PRO A 59 3.46 8.60 7.37
N VAL A 60 4.70 8.19 7.20
CA VAL A 60 5.00 6.92 6.53
C VAL A 60 4.23 5.81 7.22
N PHE A 61 3.49 5.02 6.44
CA PHE A 61 2.81 3.86 7.00
C PHE A 61 3.83 2.73 7.15
N GLU A 62 3.96 2.22 8.36
CA GLU A 62 4.92 1.16 8.66
C GLU A 62 4.29 0.13 9.58
N VAL A 63 4.44 -1.14 9.24
CA VAL A 63 3.99 -2.27 10.04
C VAL A 63 5.18 -3.20 10.24
N ALA A 64 5.59 -3.38 11.48
CA ALA A 64 6.74 -4.24 11.79
C ALA A 64 6.44 -5.69 11.48
N THR A 65 5.19 -6.13 11.70
CA THR A 65 4.81 -7.52 11.53
C THR A 65 3.47 -7.63 10.81
N ALA A 66 3.51 -8.22 9.63
CA ALA A 66 2.33 -8.65 8.90
C ALA A 66 2.50 -10.12 8.54
N ARG A 67 1.39 -10.82 8.35
CA ARG A 67 1.41 -12.24 8.05
C ARG A 67 0.96 -12.46 6.61
N VAL A 68 1.73 -13.22 5.86
CA VAL A 68 1.32 -13.62 4.51
C VAL A 68 0.12 -14.57 4.64
N ALA A 69 -1.02 -14.15 4.12
CA ALA A 69 -2.25 -14.95 4.16
C ALA A 69 -2.37 -15.85 2.93
N TRP A 70 -1.90 -15.39 1.78
CA TRP A 70 -1.95 -16.17 0.55
C TRP A 70 -0.90 -15.68 -0.44
N CYS A 71 -0.54 -16.57 -1.36
CA CYS A 71 0.38 -16.26 -2.45
C CYS A 71 -0.13 -16.97 -3.69
N LYS A 72 -0.35 -16.24 -4.78
CA LYS A 72 -0.89 -16.79 -6.02
C LYS A 72 0.05 -16.51 -7.19
N ASN A 73 0.30 -17.53 -8.00
CA ASN A 73 1.07 -17.38 -9.22
C ASN A 73 0.25 -16.61 -10.25
N LYS A 74 0.83 -15.55 -10.80
CA LYS A 74 0.21 -14.70 -11.83
C LYS A 74 1.09 -14.65 -13.07
N GLY A 75 1.57 -15.80 -13.52
CA GLY A 75 2.46 -15.89 -14.67
C GLY A 75 3.90 -15.61 -14.28
N SER A 76 4.44 -14.49 -14.71
CA SER A 76 5.84 -14.14 -14.41
C SER A 76 6.05 -13.59 -13.01
N ARG A 77 4.95 -13.31 -12.27
CA ARG A 77 5.03 -12.73 -10.92
C ARG A 77 4.04 -13.43 -9.99
N PHE A 78 4.14 -13.09 -8.73
CA PHE A 78 3.25 -13.62 -7.69
C PHE A 78 2.47 -12.46 -7.08
N ALA A 79 1.18 -12.68 -6.83
CA ALA A 79 0.39 -11.77 -6.01
C ALA A 79 0.42 -12.31 -4.58
N VAL A 80 0.79 -11.43 -3.64
CA VAL A 80 0.96 -11.80 -2.23
C VAL A 80 0.02 -10.94 -1.41
N GLY A 81 -0.86 -11.60 -0.64
CA GLY A 81 -1.76 -10.92 0.27
C GLY A 81 -1.29 -11.06 1.70
N VAL A 82 -1.28 -9.94 2.42
CA VAL A 82 -0.82 -9.93 3.82
C VAL A 82 -1.88 -9.31 4.71
N GLN A 83 -1.88 -9.76 5.96
CA GLN A 83 -2.74 -9.27 7.02
C GLN A 83 -1.89 -8.52 8.04
N PHE A 84 -2.33 -7.32 8.41
CA PHE A 84 -1.64 -6.56 9.46
C PHE A 84 -1.89 -7.18 10.81
N LEU A 85 -0.86 -7.28 11.64
CA LEU A 85 -0.97 -7.86 12.96
C LEU A 85 -0.80 -6.85 14.08
N ASP A 86 0.03 -5.84 13.88
CA ASP A 86 0.41 -4.91 14.95
C ASP A 86 0.17 -3.44 14.61
N ALA A 87 -0.59 -3.16 13.57
CA ALA A 87 -0.88 -1.78 13.21
C ALA A 87 -2.09 -1.27 13.99
N ASP A 88 -1.93 -0.08 14.57
CA ASP A 88 -2.98 0.63 15.26
C ASP A 88 -4.16 0.93 14.34
N VAL A 89 -5.38 0.86 14.85
CA VAL A 89 -6.63 1.06 14.10
C VAL A 89 -6.64 2.44 13.42
N ALA A 90 -6.36 3.50 14.17
CA ALA A 90 -6.38 4.85 13.60
C ALA A 90 -5.34 5.01 12.51
N PHE A 91 -4.18 4.39 12.67
CA PHE A 91 -3.10 4.43 11.70
C PHE A 91 -3.49 3.73 10.40
N ARG A 92 -4.18 2.58 10.52
CA ARG A 92 -4.65 1.84 9.34
C ARG A 92 -5.75 2.60 8.59
N VAL A 93 -6.69 3.20 9.32
CA VAL A 93 -7.74 4.02 8.72
C VAL A 93 -7.13 5.19 7.95
N ARG A 94 -6.16 5.87 8.56
CA ARG A 94 -5.49 7.01 7.93
C ARG A 94 -4.76 6.59 6.65
N MET A 95 -4.13 5.43 6.65
CA MET A 95 -3.45 4.90 5.47
C MET A 95 -4.43 4.69 4.33
N VAL A 96 -5.55 4.03 4.59
CA VAL A 96 -6.56 3.76 3.56
C VAL A 96 -7.14 5.06 3.02
N GLU A 97 -7.45 6.01 3.90
CA GLU A 97 -8.01 7.30 3.48
C GLU A 97 -7.04 8.07 2.58
N GLN A 98 -5.75 8.11 2.94
CA GLN A 98 -4.75 8.75 2.09
C GLN A 98 -4.66 8.09 0.72
N ILE A 99 -4.62 6.77 0.67
CA ILE A 99 -4.55 6.05 -0.59
C ILE A 99 -5.77 6.38 -1.46
N CYS A 100 -6.96 6.42 -0.88
CA CYS A 100 -8.17 6.75 -1.62
C CYS A 100 -8.11 8.17 -2.18
N HIS A 101 -7.65 9.14 -1.40
CA HIS A 101 -7.49 10.52 -1.87
C HIS A 101 -6.45 10.63 -2.98
N ILE A 102 -5.34 9.93 -2.84
CA ILE A 102 -4.28 9.95 -3.83
C ILE A 102 -4.75 9.36 -5.16
N GLU A 103 -5.46 8.22 -5.11
CA GLU A 103 -5.97 7.60 -6.32
C GLU A 103 -7.05 8.44 -6.99
N LYS A 104 -7.89 9.12 -6.21
CA LYS A 104 -8.86 10.07 -6.77
C LYS A 104 -8.15 11.24 -7.43
N TYR A 105 -7.14 11.80 -6.79
CA TYR A 105 -6.35 12.90 -7.34
C TYR A 105 -5.72 12.48 -8.67
N ARG A 106 -5.17 11.29 -8.73
CA ARG A 106 -4.57 10.75 -9.94
C ARG A 106 -5.58 10.66 -11.08
N ARG A 107 -6.77 10.10 -10.81
CA ARG A 107 -7.83 9.99 -11.83
C ARG A 107 -8.31 11.35 -12.30
N ASP A 108 -8.51 12.27 -11.36
CA ASP A 108 -8.97 13.62 -11.70
C ASP A 108 -7.96 14.37 -12.57
N ALA A 109 -6.67 14.24 -12.27
CA ALA A 109 -5.62 14.84 -13.08
C ALA A 109 -5.66 14.33 -14.53
N GLU A 110 -5.88 13.02 -14.70
CA GLU A 110 -5.94 12.44 -16.03
C GLU A 110 -7.21 12.89 -16.77
N ILE A 111 -8.37 12.84 -16.12
CA ILE A 111 -9.65 13.15 -16.74
C ILE A 111 -9.78 14.66 -17.04
N LEU A 112 -9.41 15.51 -16.08
CA LEU A 112 -9.65 16.94 -16.18
C LEU A 112 -8.50 17.69 -16.84
N GLU A 113 -7.27 17.19 -16.74
CA GLU A 113 -6.09 17.92 -17.20
C GLU A 113 -5.26 17.13 -18.22
N GLY A 114 -5.63 15.89 -18.51
CA GLY A 114 -4.86 15.04 -19.42
C GLY A 114 -3.50 14.63 -18.89
N ARG A 115 -3.26 14.74 -17.58
CA ARG A 115 -1.98 14.43 -16.97
C ARG A 115 -1.97 13.00 -16.46
N LYS A 116 -1.12 12.16 -17.03
CA LYS A 116 -0.97 10.76 -16.60
C LYS A 116 0.12 10.70 -15.54
N LEU A 117 -0.30 10.60 -14.28
CA LEU A 117 0.61 10.50 -13.15
C LEU A 117 0.74 9.05 -12.71
N THR A 118 1.94 8.68 -12.24
CA THR A 118 2.06 7.45 -11.44
C THR A 118 1.42 7.70 -10.07
N THR A 119 1.11 6.64 -9.36
CA THR A 119 0.57 6.78 -8.01
C THR A 119 1.55 7.53 -7.10
N GLU A 120 2.85 7.26 -7.26
CA GLU A 120 3.89 7.96 -6.48
C GLU A 120 3.91 9.45 -6.79
N GLU A 121 3.82 9.83 -8.06
CA GLU A 121 3.75 11.23 -8.46
C GLU A 121 2.49 11.90 -7.90
N ALA A 122 1.35 11.22 -8.01
CA ALA A 122 0.09 11.73 -7.47
C ALA A 122 0.17 11.90 -5.96
N ALA A 123 0.79 10.96 -5.25
CA ALA A 123 0.98 11.03 -3.81
C ALA A 123 1.80 12.27 -3.44
N ARG A 124 2.89 12.50 -4.15
CA ARG A 124 3.78 13.64 -3.90
C ARG A 124 3.04 14.95 -4.09
N GLU A 125 2.28 15.10 -5.18
CA GLU A 125 1.51 16.32 -5.44
C GLU A 125 0.39 16.50 -4.42
N TRP A 126 -0.36 15.45 -4.12
CA TRP A 126 -1.47 15.52 -3.18
C TRP A 126 -0.99 15.94 -1.79
N ILE A 127 0.11 15.36 -1.32
CA ILE A 127 0.67 15.69 -0.01
C ILE A 127 1.14 17.14 0.02
N ARG A 128 1.79 17.61 -1.04
CA ARG A 128 2.25 19.00 -1.13
C ARG A 128 1.08 19.96 -1.05
N LEU A 129 -0.03 19.65 -1.71
CA LEU A 129 -1.19 20.56 -1.79
C LEU A 129 -2.12 20.43 -0.58
N TYR A 130 -2.30 19.23 -0.03
CA TYR A 130 -3.36 18.98 0.96
C TYR A 130 -2.86 18.27 2.22
N GLY A 131 -1.63 17.77 2.24
CA GLY A 131 -1.16 16.90 3.31
C GLY A 131 -1.13 17.57 4.68
N SER A 132 -0.88 18.87 4.75
CA SER A 132 -0.81 19.58 6.04
C SER A 132 -2.17 19.69 6.70
N GLY A 133 -3.25 19.61 5.93
CA GLY A 133 -4.61 19.66 6.45
C GLY A 133 -5.27 18.31 6.63
N PHE A 134 -4.53 17.22 6.43
CA PHE A 134 -5.10 15.86 6.49
C PHE A 134 -4.54 15.08 7.66
N PRO A 135 -5.39 14.36 8.42
CA PRO A 135 -6.85 14.48 8.40
C PRO A 135 -7.27 15.84 8.91
N ASN A 136 -8.45 16.29 8.53
CA ASN A 136 -8.92 17.58 9.00
C ASN A 136 -8.89 17.63 10.52
N PRO A 137 -8.38 18.72 11.08
CA PRO A 137 -8.37 18.87 12.53
C PRO A 137 -9.77 18.93 13.09
#